data_ecd9e62b57d7116b4a3b386ebfaf6191
#
_entry.id   ecd9e62b57d7116b4a3b386ebfaf6191
#
_cell.length_a   1.000
_cell.length_b   1.000
_cell.length_c   1.000
_cell.angle_alpha   90.00
_cell.angle_beta   90.00
_cell.angle_gamma   90.00
#
_symmetry.space_group_name_H-M   'P 1'
#
loop_
_entity.id
_entity.type
_entity.pdbx_description
1 polymer ?
#
loop_
_entity_poly.entity_id
_entity_poly.type
_entity_poly.pdbx_seq_one_letter_code
_entity_poly.pdbx_strand_id
1 'polypeptide(L)'
;ALSSAASDVYKRQMLILLGDRYEVLSAAICAMVMRIPIAHLHGGELTEGAIDEGIRHSITKMSYLHFTSTEQYRNRVIQLGENPERVFYVGALGVENIKKINLMTKEELERSIHFEIDENTVIVTYHPVTLENNTVEEQFLNLLEVLDRNPKIRMIFTKANADTNGRIVNELIDKYAAQNSERACAFMSLGQKRYLSALKYCRIVIGNSSSGIIEAPSFGKPIINIGDRQKGRICADSVINCGYTQQEIQQAMETALTEEFENKARNCRNPYEKENTAANIISVIKDYLLNDKINLKKRFYDLE
;
A
#
# COMPACT_ATOMS: atom_id res chain seq x y z
N ALA A 1 -23.91 -23.64 9.64
CA ALA A 1 -24.00 -25.09 9.43
C ALA A 1 -23.84 -25.49 7.95
N LEU A 2 -24.51 -24.79 7.01
CA LEU A 2 -24.35 -25.08 5.56
C LEU A 2 -22.97 -24.68 5.01
N SER A 3 -22.32 -23.67 5.57
CA SER A 3 -20.96 -23.26 5.18
C SER A 3 -19.90 -24.27 5.60
N SER A 4 -20.05 -24.94 6.75
CA SER A 4 -19.09 -25.97 7.20
C SER A 4 -19.23 -27.25 6.39
N ALA A 5 -20.45 -27.69 6.04
CA ALA A 5 -20.68 -28.88 5.22
C ALA A 5 -20.12 -28.72 3.80
N ALA A 6 -20.24 -27.52 3.20
CA ALA A 6 -19.67 -27.25 1.88
C ALA A 6 -18.12 -27.22 1.91
N SER A 7 -17.50 -26.82 3.01
CA SER A 7 -16.03 -26.84 3.14
C SER A 7 -15.47 -28.25 3.38
N ASP A 8 -16.27 -29.19 3.90
CA ASP A 8 -15.87 -30.60 4.07
C ASP A 8 -15.93 -31.37 2.74
N VAL A 9 -16.81 -31.00 1.82
CA VAL A 9 -16.93 -31.61 0.50
C VAL A 9 -15.81 -31.17 -0.46
N TYR A 10 -15.37 -29.90 -0.35
CA TYR A 10 -14.26 -29.35 -1.13
C TYR A 10 -13.06 -29.15 -0.22
N LYS A 11 -12.14 -30.12 -0.14
CA LYS A 11 -10.85 -29.93 0.52
C LYS A 11 -10.16 -28.72 -0.07
N ARG A 12 -10.02 -27.65 0.70
CA ARG A 12 -9.27 -26.46 0.30
C ARG A 12 -7.81 -26.85 0.11
N GLN A 13 -7.32 -26.69 -1.10
CA GLN A 13 -5.98 -27.16 -1.48
C GLN A 13 -4.89 -26.15 -1.10
N MET A 14 -5.21 -24.85 -1.08
CA MET A 14 -4.29 -23.77 -0.73
C MET A 14 -5.07 -22.53 -0.29
N LEU A 15 -4.54 -21.81 0.69
CA LEU A 15 -5.01 -20.49 1.10
C LEU A 15 -4.08 -19.42 0.52
N ILE A 16 -4.63 -18.45 -0.19
CA ILE A 16 -3.89 -17.30 -0.72
C ILE A 16 -4.10 -16.12 0.23
N LEU A 17 -3.01 -15.58 0.77
CA LEU A 17 -3.03 -14.44 1.69
C LEU A 17 -2.26 -13.27 1.08
N LEU A 18 -2.85 -12.08 1.15
CA LEU A 18 -2.23 -10.83 0.71
C LEU A 18 -1.97 -9.93 1.93
N GLY A 19 -0.72 -9.51 2.10
CA GLY A 19 -0.33 -8.50 3.06
C GLY A 19 -0.07 -9.02 4.46
N ASP A 20 -0.30 -8.18 5.45
CA ASP A 20 0.38 -8.21 6.75
C ASP A 20 -0.50 -7.73 7.93
N ARG A 21 -1.80 -7.64 7.75
CA ARG A 21 -2.69 -7.21 8.82
C ARG A 21 -2.98 -8.35 9.82
N TYR A 22 -3.35 -7.98 11.05
CA TYR A 22 -3.65 -8.95 12.12
C TYR A 22 -4.80 -9.91 11.76
N GLU A 23 -5.76 -9.47 10.94
CA GLU A 23 -6.85 -10.32 10.45
C GLU A 23 -6.31 -11.43 9.55
N VAL A 24 -5.32 -11.09 8.71
CA VAL A 24 -4.64 -12.06 7.82
C VAL A 24 -3.80 -13.03 8.62
N LEU A 25 -3.15 -12.58 9.71
CA LEU A 25 -2.42 -13.45 10.63
C LEU A 25 -3.33 -14.52 11.25
N SER A 26 -4.52 -14.13 11.67
CA SER A 26 -5.50 -15.09 12.24
C SER A 26 -5.85 -16.20 11.25
N ALA A 27 -6.07 -15.84 9.97
CA ALA A 27 -6.32 -16.81 8.91
C ALA A 27 -5.09 -17.71 8.65
N ALA A 28 -3.87 -17.15 8.69
CA ALA A 28 -2.63 -17.90 8.52
C ALA A 28 -2.43 -18.94 9.63
N ILE A 29 -2.67 -18.58 10.88
CA ILE A 29 -2.58 -19.47 12.04
C ILE A 29 -3.56 -20.64 11.87
N CYS A 30 -4.82 -20.35 11.55
CA CYS A 30 -5.84 -21.38 11.31
C CYS A 30 -5.43 -22.34 10.19
N ALA A 31 -4.97 -21.80 9.04
CA ALA A 31 -4.55 -22.62 7.90
C ALA A 31 -3.36 -23.52 8.26
N MET A 32 -2.36 -22.99 8.97
CA MET A 32 -1.20 -23.76 9.41
C MET A 32 -1.61 -24.92 10.32
N VAL A 33 -2.47 -24.71 11.32
CA VAL A 33 -2.97 -25.73 12.24
C VAL A 33 -3.79 -26.79 11.49
N MET A 34 -4.60 -26.38 10.51
CA MET A 34 -5.39 -27.27 9.66
C MET A 34 -4.58 -27.96 8.56
N ARG A 35 -3.27 -27.71 8.48
CA ARG A 35 -2.36 -28.24 7.43
C ARG A 35 -2.78 -27.84 6.02
N ILE A 36 -3.34 -26.66 5.85
CA ILE A 36 -3.64 -26.06 4.55
C ILE A 36 -2.41 -25.27 4.12
N PRO A 37 -1.79 -25.56 2.97
CA PRO A 37 -0.65 -24.79 2.48
C PRO A 37 -1.07 -23.34 2.20
N ILE A 38 -0.17 -22.41 2.51
CA ILE A 38 -0.41 -20.96 2.34
C ILE A 38 0.48 -20.45 1.21
N ALA A 39 -0.09 -19.64 0.32
CA ALA A 39 0.60 -18.79 -0.64
C ALA A 39 0.55 -17.35 -0.14
N HIS A 40 1.68 -16.78 0.26
CA HIS A 40 1.77 -15.43 0.79
C HIS A 40 2.22 -14.46 -0.29
N LEU A 41 1.42 -13.42 -0.54
CA LEU A 41 1.70 -12.33 -1.45
C LEU A 41 2.21 -11.12 -0.65
N HIS A 42 3.21 -10.42 -1.20
CA HIS A 42 3.84 -9.24 -0.59
C HIS A 42 4.64 -9.52 0.69
N GLY A 43 5.15 -10.76 0.86
CA GLY A 43 6.13 -11.08 1.90
C GLY A 43 7.47 -10.35 1.65
N GLY A 44 8.25 -10.15 2.73
CA GLY A 44 9.59 -9.56 2.67
C GLY A 44 9.65 -8.04 2.54
N GLU A 45 8.51 -7.35 2.46
CA GLU A 45 8.44 -5.88 2.52
C GLU A 45 8.86 -5.36 3.91
N LEU A 46 9.20 -4.09 4.01
CA LEU A 46 9.51 -3.42 5.28
C LEU A 46 8.48 -2.33 5.60
N THR A 47 8.17 -2.17 6.89
CA THR A 47 7.39 -1.07 7.45
C THR A 47 7.85 -0.85 8.90
N GLU A 48 9.07 -0.31 9.07
CA GLU A 48 9.76 -0.21 10.36
C GLU A 48 8.96 0.53 11.45
N GLY A 49 8.07 1.45 11.05
CA GLY A 49 7.20 2.18 11.96
C GLY A 49 5.89 1.47 12.36
N ALA A 50 5.64 0.23 11.92
CA ALA A 50 4.36 -0.44 12.12
C ALA A 50 4.51 -1.85 12.71
N ILE A 51 3.50 -2.27 13.51
CA ILE A 51 3.41 -3.63 14.05
C ILE A 51 3.28 -4.68 12.95
N ASP A 52 2.84 -4.27 11.77
CA ASP A 52 2.67 -5.11 10.58
C ASP A 52 3.97 -5.81 10.16
N GLU A 53 5.13 -5.26 10.51
CA GLU A 53 6.44 -5.85 10.23
C GLU A 53 6.58 -7.25 10.82
N GLY A 54 6.32 -7.40 12.12
CA GLY A 54 6.37 -8.69 12.80
C GLY A 54 5.30 -9.66 12.31
N ILE A 55 4.11 -9.16 11.99
CA ILE A 55 3.00 -9.94 11.44
C ILE A 55 3.38 -10.49 10.06
N ARG A 56 3.91 -9.66 9.18
CA ARG A 56 4.32 -10.04 7.82
C ARG A 56 5.34 -11.17 7.84
N HIS A 57 6.38 -11.05 8.65
CA HIS A 57 7.41 -12.09 8.73
C HIS A 57 6.89 -13.38 9.37
N SER A 58 5.95 -13.28 10.33
CA SER A 58 5.27 -14.45 10.90
C SER A 58 4.44 -15.19 9.85
N ILE A 59 3.65 -14.47 9.04
CA ILE A 59 2.87 -15.05 7.94
C ILE A 59 3.81 -15.70 6.91
N THR A 60 4.93 -15.03 6.58
CA THR A 60 5.95 -15.59 5.68
C THR A 60 6.45 -16.94 6.20
N LYS A 61 6.78 -17.04 7.49
CA LYS A 61 7.27 -18.31 8.07
C LYS A 61 6.21 -19.42 8.09
N MET A 62 4.93 -19.10 8.22
CA MET A 62 3.83 -20.05 8.14
C MET A 62 3.50 -20.47 6.71
N SER A 63 3.95 -19.74 5.70
CA SER A 63 3.57 -19.95 4.30
C SER A 63 4.48 -20.92 3.58
N TYR A 64 3.95 -21.57 2.55
CA TYR A 64 4.66 -22.54 1.72
C TYR A 64 5.18 -21.94 0.40
N LEU A 65 4.38 -21.12 -0.26
CA LEU A 65 4.76 -20.36 -1.45
C LEU A 65 4.81 -18.86 -1.13
N HIS A 66 5.75 -18.16 -1.75
CA HIS A 66 5.98 -16.75 -1.51
C HIS A 66 6.04 -15.98 -2.83
N PHE A 67 5.20 -14.95 -2.95
CA PHE A 67 5.13 -14.08 -4.12
C PHE A 67 5.48 -12.65 -3.71
N THR A 68 6.67 -12.21 -4.08
CA THR A 68 7.21 -10.91 -3.65
C THR A 68 7.05 -9.86 -4.72
N SER A 69 6.91 -8.61 -4.29
CA SER A 69 6.68 -7.46 -5.17
C SER A 69 7.97 -6.91 -5.81
N THR A 70 9.15 -7.22 -5.23
CA THR A 70 10.46 -6.85 -5.78
C THR A 70 11.48 -7.97 -5.60
N GLU A 71 12.60 -7.93 -6.33
CA GLU A 71 13.70 -8.88 -6.17
C GLU A 71 14.38 -8.75 -4.80
N GLN A 72 14.51 -7.53 -4.29
CA GLN A 72 15.10 -7.32 -2.96
C GLN A 72 14.24 -7.97 -1.86
N TYR A 73 12.92 -7.93 -1.98
CA TYR A 73 12.03 -8.60 -1.04
C TYR A 73 12.06 -10.13 -1.20
N ARG A 74 12.28 -10.62 -2.41
CA ARG A 74 12.57 -12.04 -2.64
C ARG A 74 13.79 -12.49 -1.84
N ASN A 75 14.88 -11.75 -1.94
CA ASN A 75 16.11 -12.06 -1.24
C ASN A 75 15.90 -12.02 0.30
N ARG A 76 15.11 -11.09 0.81
CA ARG A 76 14.77 -11.03 2.23
C ARG A 76 13.94 -12.23 2.71
N VAL A 77 12.99 -12.71 1.91
CA VAL A 77 12.23 -13.93 2.23
C VAL A 77 13.15 -15.15 2.28
N ILE A 78 14.12 -15.23 1.36
CA ILE A 78 15.15 -16.28 1.39
C ILE A 78 16.02 -16.15 2.65
N GLN A 79 16.44 -14.94 3.01
CA GLN A 79 17.19 -14.64 4.23
C GLN A 79 16.44 -15.06 5.50
N LEU A 80 15.13 -15.05 5.50
CA LEU A 80 14.28 -15.58 6.57
C LEU A 80 14.28 -17.12 6.62
N GLY A 81 15.08 -17.81 5.81
CA GLY A 81 15.20 -19.27 5.77
C GLY A 81 14.16 -19.98 4.89
N GLU A 82 13.58 -19.27 3.91
CA GLU A 82 12.68 -19.91 2.92
C GLU A 82 13.47 -20.35 1.68
N ASN A 83 13.17 -21.57 1.19
CA ASN A 83 13.86 -22.14 0.03
C ASN A 83 13.63 -21.28 -1.22
N PRO A 84 14.69 -20.83 -1.94
CA PRO A 84 14.60 -20.01 -3.15
C PRO A 84 13.67 -20.56 -4.24
N GLU A 85 13.50 -21.87 -4.34
CA GLU A 85 12.60 -22.53 -5.30
C GLU A 85 11.12 -22.25 -5.05
N ARG A 86 10.78 -21.76 -3.86
CA ARG A 86 9.41 -21.41 -3.45
C ARG A 86 9.18 -19.92 -3.29
N VAL A 87 10.18 -19.10 -3.64
CA VAL A 87 10.11 -17.65 -3.54
C VAL A 87 10.19 -17.01 -4.92
N PHE A 88 9.10 -16.41 -5.36
CA PHE A 88 8.94 -15.87 -6.71
C PHE A 88 8.81 -14.36 -6.69
N TYR A 89 9.66 -13.65 -7.42
CA TYR A 89 9.46 -12.24 -7.70
C TYR A 89 8.45 -12.09 -8.84
N VAL A 90 7.30 -11.51 -8.57
CA VAL A 90 6.18 -11.38 -9.51
C VAL A 90 5.72 -9.95 -9.75
N GLY A 91 6.17 -8.97 -8.94
CA GLY A 91 5.66 -7.60 -8.94
C GLY A 91 4.43 -7.44 -8.05
N ALA A 92 3.91 -6.21 -7.97
CA ALA A 92 2.74 -5.89 -7.15
C ALA A 92 1.43 -5.98 -7.95
N LEU A 93 0.44 -6.73 -7.42
CA LEU A 93 -0.88 -6.87 -8.07
C LEU A 93 -1.59 -5.53 -8.26
N GLY A 94 -1.46 -4.60 -7.29
CA GLY A 94 -2.03 -3.27 -7.40
C GLY A 94 -1.52 -2.50 -8.62
N VAL A 95 -0.21 -2.61 -8.89
CA VAL A 95 0.44 -1.97 -10.03
C VAL A 95 0.00 -2.59 -11.37
N GLU A 96 -0.08 -3.92 -11.44
CA GLU A 96 -0.62 -4.58 -12.65
C GLU A 96 -2.06 -4.16 -12.92
N ASN A 97 -2.88 -4.02 -11.88
CA ASN A 97 -4.28 -3.65 -12.01
C ASN A 97 -4.48 -2.22 -12.56
N ILE A 98 -3.56 -1.29 -12.28
CA ILE A 98 -3.60 0.06 -12.85
C ILE A 98 -3.67 0.04 -14.37
N LYS A 99 -2.94 -0.89 -15.00
CA LYS A 99 -2.92 -1.05 -16.46
C LYS A 99 -4.18 -1.70 -17.03
N LYS A 100 -4.92 -2.45 -16.22
CA LYS A 100 -6.09 -3.25 -16.66
C LYS A 100 -7.42 -2.56 -16.37
N ILE A 101 -7.46 -1.71 -15.35
CA ILE A 101 -8.70 -1.05 -14.94
C ILE A 101 -9.06 0.08 -15.90
N ASN A 102 -10.34 0.12 -16.27
CA ASN A 102 -10.86 1.23 -17.05
C ASN A 102 -11.11 2.43 -16.13
N LEU A 103 -10.16 3.37 -16.09
CA LEU A 103 -10.22 4.57 -15.25
C LEU A 103 -11.33 5.50 -15.73
N MET A 104 -11.88 6.29 -14.81
CA MET A 104 -12.88 7.32 -15.07
C MET A 104 -12.25 8.48 -15.86
N THR A 105 -13.05 9.17 -16.66
CA THR A 105 -12.67 10.51 -17.14
C THR A 105 -12.65 11.49 -15.97
N LYS A 106 -12.06 12.66 -16.19
CA LYS A 106 -12.00 13.71 -15.16
C LYS A 106 -13.41 14.12 -14.74
N GLU A 107 -14.30 14.36 -15.70
CA GLU A 107 -15.69 14.78 -15.50
C GLU A 107 -16.54 13.70 -14.80
N GLU A 108 -16.29 12.42 -15.11
CA GLU A 108 -16.95 11.31 -14.42
C GLU A 108 -16.53 11.25 -12.96
N LEU A 109 -15.23 11.44 -12.69
CA LEU A 109 -14.68 11.44 -11.34
C LEU A 109 -15.27 12.62 -10.54
N GLU A 110 -15.17 13.86 -11.06
CA GLU A 110 -15.69 15.07 -10.42
C GLU A 110 -17.17 14.93 -10.05
N ARG A 111 -18.00 14.44 -10.98
CA ARG A 111 -19.42 14.15 -10.70
C ARG A 111 -19.60 13.11 -9.60
N SER A 112 -18.76 12.08 -9.57
CA SER A 112 -18.88 10.97 -8.61
C SER A 112 -18.45 11.33 -7.20
N ILE A 113 -17.59 12.34 -7.05
CA ILE A 113 -17.08 12.83 -5.76
C ILE A 113 -17.66 14.20 -5.38
N HIS A 114 -18.45 14.82 -6.25
CA HIS A 114 -19.02 16.17 -6.09
C HIS A 114 -17.96 17.22 -5.76
N PHE A 115 -16.81 17.14 -6.44
CA PHE A 115 -15.66 18.02 -6.20
C PHE A 115 -14.92 18.27 -7.51
N GLU A 116 -14.59 19.52 -7.78
CA GLU A 116 -13.86 19.95 -8.98
C GLU A 116 -12.36 19.68 -8.80
N ILE A 117 -11.72 19.12 -9.82
CA ILE A 117 -10.31 18.78 -9.87
C ILE A 117 -9.61 19.74 -10.83
N ASP A 118 -8.55 20.41 -10.38
CA ASP A 118 -7.71 21.27 -11.19
C ASP A 118 -6.24 20.84 -11.16
N GLU A 119 -5.38 21.65 -11.79
CA GLU A 119 -3.93 21.41 -11.83
C GLU A 119 -3.24 21.53 -10.46
N ASN A 120 -3.92 22.05 -9.44
CA ASN A 120 -3.41 22.15 -8.07
C ASN A 120 -4.04 21.16 -7.11
N THR A 121 -4.83 20.23 -7.62
CA THR A 121 -5.48 19.22 -6.78
C THR A 121 -4.49 18.17 -6.30
N VAL A 122 -4.48 17.89 -5.00
CA VAL A 122 -3.64 16.88 -4.36
C VAL A 122 -4.49 15.82 -3.67
N ILE A 123 -3.93 14.61 -3.52
CA ILE A 123 -4.53 13.56 -2.69
C ILE A 123 -3.76 13.50 -1.39
N VAL A 124 -4.48 13.50 -0.28
CA VAL A 124 -3.91 13.41 1.07
C VAL A 124 -4.41 12.15 1.76
N THR A 125 -3.48 11.29 2.16
CA THR A 125 -3.77 10.06 2.93
C THR A 125 -2.79 9.91 4.07
N TYR A 126 -3.26 10.08 5.30
CA TYR A 126 -2.42 10.02 6.49
C TYR A 126 -2.94 8.99 7.49
N HIS A 127 -2.07 8.09 7.92
CA HIS A 127 -2.36 7.06 8.90
C HIS A 127 -1.50 7.27 10.15
N PRO A 128 -1.99 6.96 11.35
CA PRO A 128 -1.15 6.92 12.54
C PRO A 128 0.01 5.94 12.38
N VAL A 129 1.14 6.26 13.01
CA VAL A 129 2.27 5.34 13.15
C VAL A 129 2.01 4.50 14.40
N THR A 130 1.80 3.19 14.24
CA THR A 130 1.28 2.32 15.31
C THR A 130 2.25 2.11 16.46
N LEU A 131 3.55 2.37 16.25
CA LEU A 131 4.60 2.27 17.26
C LEU A 131 4.92 3.60 17.96
N GLU A 132 4.24 4.70 17.59
CA GLU A 132 4.41 6.01 18.21
C GLU A 132 3.26 6.31 19.18
N ASN A 133 3.58 6.97 20.29
CA ASN A 133 2.60 7.34 21.32
C ASN A 133 2.29 8.84 21.25
N ASN A 134 1.00 9.18 21.06
CA ASN A 134 0.41 10.51 21.25
C ASN A 134 0.96 11.67 20.38
N THR A 135 1.66 11.40 19.29
CA THR A 135 2.22 12.42 18.39
C THR A 135 1.38 12.65 17.13
N VAL A 136 0.44 11.77 16.81
CA VAL A 136 -0.31 11.77 15.56
C VAL A 136 -1.12 13.04 15.34
N GLU A 137 -1.70 13.59 16.38
CA GLU A 137 -2.50 14.83 16.31
C GLU A 137 -1.61 16.01 15.89
N GLU A 138 -0.49 16.21 16.58
CA GLU A 138 0.49 17.26 16.27
C GLU A 138 1.05 17.10 14.84
N GLN A 139 1.44 15.89 14.47
CA GLN A 139 1.97 15.60 13.14
C GLN A 139 0.95 15.95 12.04
N PHE A 140 -0.31 15.57 12.25
CA PHE A 140 -1.35 15.85 11.26
C PHE A 140 -1.73 17.33 11.22
N LEU A 141 -1.75 18.03 12.36
CA LEU A 141 -1.95 19.48 12.42
C LEU A 141 -0.83 20.24 11.68
N ASN A 142 0.42 19.80 11.82
CA ASN A 142 1.54 20.38 11.06
C ASN A 142 1.32 20.27 9.54
N LEU A 143 0.81 19.15 9.06
CA LEU A 143 0.45 19.00 7.65
C LEU A 143 -0.68 19.96 7.25
N LEU A 144 -1.74 20.07 8.05
CA LEU A 144 -2.87 20.98 7.75
C LEU A 144 -2.42 22.43 7.70
N GLU A 145 -1.53 22.87 8.61
CA GLU A 145 -0.99 24.23 8.60
C GLU A 145 -0.15 24.50 7.34
N VAL A 146 0.60 23.53 6.85
CA VAL A 146 1.33 23.69 5.59
C VAL A 146 0.35 23.78 4.41
N LEU A 147 -0.72 23.00 4.40
CA LEU A 147 -1.76 23.10 3.37
C LEU A 147 -2.47 24.47 3.40
N ASP A 148 -2.65 25.07 4.58
CA ASP A 148 -3.24 26.41 4.72
C ASP A 148 -2.34 27.52 4.20
N ARG A 149 -1.03 27.38 4.30
CA ARG A 149 -0.04 28.31 3.68
C ARG A 149 -0.03 28.25 2.16
N ASN A 150 -0.68 27.24 1.58
CA ASN A 150 -0.76 27.02 0.14
C ASN A 150 -2.23 27.10 -0.35
N PRO A 151 -2.86 28.30 -0.34
CA PRO A 151 -4.31 28.45 -0.53
C PRO A 151 -4.83 28.07 -1.91
N LYS A 152 -3.95 27.94 -2.92
CA LYS A 152 -4.33 27.47 -4.26
C LYS A 152 -4.52 25.95 -4.34
N ILE A 153 -4.03 25.22 -3.35
CA ILE A 153 -4.12 23.75 -3.33
C ILE A 153 -5.55 23.32 -2.99
N ARG A 154 -6.06 22.40 -3.80
CA ARG A 154 -7.33 21.70 -3.57
C ARG A 154 -7.01 20.28 -3.08
N MET A 155 -7.76 19.77 -2.12
CA MET A 155 -7.43 18.56 -1.41
C MET A 155 -8.54 17.51 -1.49
N ILE A 156 -8.16 16.30 -1.86
CA ILE A 156 -9.00 15.10 -1.74
C ILE A 156 -8.42 14.26 -0.60
N PHE A 157 -9.06 14.28 0.55
CA PHE A 157 -8.65 13.45 1.69
C PHE A 157 -9.24 12.05 1.60
N THR A 158 -8.41 11.04 1.82
CA THR A 158 -8.87 9.70 2.17
C THR A 158 -8.56 9.44 3.64
N LYS A 159 -9.56 8.99 4.39
CA LYS A 159 -9.48 8.83 5.84
C LYS A 159 -8.58 7.68 6.25
N ALA A 160 -8.07 7.76 7.48
CA ALA A 160 -7.28 6.70 8.08
C ALA A 160 -8.10 5.42 8.30
N ASN A 161 -7.42 4.28 8.25
CA ASN A 161 -7.99 2.99 8.63
C ASN A 161 -8.39 2.96 10.13
N ALA A 162 -9.05 1.88 10.54
CA ALA A 162 -9.45 1.64 11.94
C ALA A 162 -8.26 1.24 12.86
N ASP A 163 -7.07 1.76 12.58
CA ASP A 163 -5.89 1.57 13.41
C ASP A 163 -5.97 2.46 14.67
N THR A 164 -5.18 2.14 15.69
CA THR A 164 -5.10 2.95 16.92
C THR A 164 -4.82 4.41 16.57
N ASN A 165 -5.57 5.34 17.15
CA ASN A 165 -5.53 6.79 16.88
C ASN A 165 -6.01 7.22 15.46
N GLY A 166 -6.45 6.31 14.59
CA GLY A 166 -7.02 6.66 13.27
C GLY A 166 -8.26 7.56 13.39
N ARG A 167 -9.02 7.42 14.48
CA ARG A 167 -10.18 8.25 14.78
C ARG A 167 -9.82 9.74 14.93
N ILE A 168 -8.72 10.07 15.61
CA ILE A 168 -8.26 11.45 15.81
C ILE A 168 -7.98 12.10 14.45
N VAL A 169 -7.24 11.43 13.58
CA VAL A 169 -6.95 11.91 12.22
C VAL A 169 -8.24 12.13 11.44
N ASN A 170 -9.20 11.20 11.54
CA ASN A 170 -10.45 11.30 10.81
C ASN A 170 -11.34 12.47 11.29
N GLU A 171 -11.37 12.73 12.60
CA GLU A 171 -12.08 13.89 13.18
C GLU A 171 -11.45 15.21 12.73
N LEU A 172 -10.12 15.29 12.66
CA LEU A 172 -9.41 16.46 12.14
C LEU A 172 -9.68 16.68 10.64
N ILE A 173 -9.68 15.61 9.86
CA ILE A 173 -10.01 15.67 8.42
C ILE A 173 -11.43 16.20 8.22
N ASP A 174 -12.41 15.66 8.97
CA ASP A 174 -13.81 16.08 8.84
C ASP A 174 -14.01 17.56 9.19
N LYS A 175 -13.39 17.99 10.29
CA LYS A 175 -13.43 19.39 10.70
C LYS A 175 -12.80 20.30 9.66
N TYR A 176 -11.62 19.93 9.16
CA TYR A 176 -10.90 20.70 8.16
C TYR A 176 -11.66 20.80 6.83
N ALA A 177 -12.18 19.69 6.32
CA ALA A 177 -12.95 19.65 5.09
C ALA A 177 -14.26 20.46 5.19
N ALA A 178 -14.94 20.41 6.36
CA ALA A 178 -16.13 21.22 6.59
C ALA A 178 -15.83 22.74 6.62
N GLN A 179 -14.69 23.15 7.16
CA GLN A 179 -14.25 24.54 7.20
C GLN A 179 -13.71 25.06 5.85
N ASN A 180 -13.29 24.15 4.98
CA ASN A 180 -12.66 24.46 3.70
C ASN A 180 -13.39 23.79 2.52
N SER A 181 -14.71 23.70 2.55
CA SER A 181 -15.52 22.94 1.58
C SER A 181 -15.34 23.38 0.12
N GLU A 182 -14.87 24.59 -0.14
CA GLU A 182 -14.59 25.08 -1.49
C GLU A 182 -13.33 24.44 -2.09
N ARG A 183 -12.36 24.03 -1.25
CA ARG A 183 -11.07 23.49 -1.69
C ARG A 183 -10.70 22.13 -1.10
N ALA A 184 -11.55 21.54 -0.25
CA ALA A 184 -11.28 20.27 0.39
C ALA A 184 -12.52 19.38 0.43
N CYS A 185 -12.35 18.10 0.13
CA CYS A 185 -13.35 17.06 0.34
C CYS A 185 -12.72 15.83 1.01
N ALA A 186 -13.54 15.05 1.72
CA ALA A 186 -13.08 13.91 2.51
C ALA A 186 -13.94 12.67 2.27
N PHE A 187 -13.28 11.51 2.16
CA PHE A 187 -13.94 10.22 1.93
C PHE A 187 -13.39 9.16 2.86
N MET A 188 -14.26 8.35 3.45
CA MET A 188 -13.84 7.15 4.19
C MET A 188 -13.10 6.19 3.26
N SER A 189 -13.60 6.02 2.05
CA SER A 189 -12.96 5.28 0.97
C SER A 189 -13.50 5.77 -0.37
N LEU A 190 -12.61 6.01 -1.30
CA LEU A 190 -12.98 6.27 -2.70
C LEU A 190 -13.32 4.98 -3.46
N GLY A 191 -12.98 3.82 -2.90
CA GLY A 191 -12.93 2.57 -3.65
C GLY A 191 -11.85 2.61 -4.75
N GLN A 192 -11.50 1.47 -5.29
CA GLN A 192 -10.34 1.34 -6.17
C GLN A 192 -10.41 2.21 -7.43
N LYS A 193 -11.53 2.15 -8.16
CA LYS A 193 -11.63 2.85 -9.46
C LYS A 193 -11.54 4.37 -9.30
N ARG A 194 -12.26 4.96 -8.35
CA ARG A 194 -12.21 6.42 -8.09
C ARG A 194 -10.85 6.86 -7.58
N TYR A 195 -10.25 6.07 -6.66
CA TYR A 195 -8.94 6.37 -6.10
C TYR A 195 -7.84 6.39 -7.18
N LEU A 196 -7.76 5.35 -8.02
CA LEU A 196 -6.80 5.29 -9.11
C LEU A 196 -7.06 6.38 -10.18
N SER A 197 -8.33 6.72 -10.42
CA SER A 197 -8.68 7.85 -11.29
C SER A 197 -8.24 9.18 -10.69
N ALA A 198 -8.39 9.37 -9.37
CA ALA A 198 -7.90 10.56 -8.67
C ALA A 198 -6.36 10.66 -8.72
N LEU A 199 -5.62 9.56 -8.55
CA LEU A 199 -4.16 9.51 -8.75
C LEU A 199 -3.76 9.96 -10.17
N LYS A 200 -4.54 9.62 -11.18
CA LYS A 200 -4.27 10.05 -12.56
C LYS A 200 -4.35 11.57 -12.72
N TYR A 201 -5.31 12.22 -12.08
CA TYR A 201 -5.60 13.64 -12.28
C TYR A 201 -5.02 14.56 -11.21
N CYS A 202 -4.63 14.05 -10.03
CA CYS A 202 -3.97 14.87 -9.02
C CYS A 202 -2.58 15.33 -9.49
N ARG A 203 -2.09 16.42 -8.90
CA ARG A 203 -0.75 16.93 -9.10
C ARG A 203 0.27 16.20 -8.25
N ILE A 204 -0.01 16.07 -6.96
CA ILE A 204 0.88 15.49 -5.94
C ILE A 204 0.08 14.53 -5.05
N VAL A 205 0.75 13.51 -4.53
CA VAL A 205 0.23 12.63 -3.48
C VAL A 205 0.98 12.93 -2.19
N ILE A 206 0.25 13.19 -1.10
CA ILE A 206 0.83 13.62 0.19
C ILE A 206 0.38 12.66 1.29
N GLY A 207 1.28 12.29 2.18
CA GLY A 207 0.97 11.52 3.39
C GLY A 207 1.89 10.35 3.62
N ASN A 208 1.39 9.27 4.21
CA ASN A 208 2.20 8.10 4.58
C ASN A 208 1.52 6.76 4.23
N SER A 209 0.66 6.76 3.21
CA SER A 209 0.03 5.54 2.71
C SER A 209 0.99 4.71 1.87
N SER A 210 0.89 3.39 1.97
CA SER A 210 1.65 2.47 1.10
C SER A 210 1.31 2.64 -0.38
N SER A 211 0.10 3.08 -0.70
CA SER A 211 -0.32 3.38 -2.07
C SER A 211 0.49 4.51 -2.70
N GLY A 212 0.90 5.52 -1.91
CA GLY A 212 1.82 6.56 -2.36
C GLY A 212 3.17 5.99 -2.82
N ILE A 213 3.67 4.93 -2.18
CA ILE A 213 4.94 4.30 -2.54
C ILE A 213 4.80 3.27 -3.66
N ILE A 214 3.72 2.48 -3.66
CA ILE A 214 3.56 1.32 -4.55
C ILE A 214 2.83 1.70 -5.84
N GLU A 215 1.73 2.43 -5.76
CA GLU A 215 0.82 2.67 -6.88
C GLU A 215 1.05 4.03 -7.56
N ALA A 216 1.19 5.11 -6.78
CA ALA A 216 1.29 6.47 -7.30
C ALA A 216 2.46 6.71 -8.28
N PRO A 217 3.64 6.07 -8.13
CA PRO A 217 4.72 6.18 -9.11
C PRO A 217 4.33 5.77 -10.52
N SER A 218 3.39 4.81 -10.67
CA SER A 218 2.90 4.38 -11.98
C SER A 218 2.10 5.45 -12.74
N PHE A 219 1.69 6.52 -12.05
CA PHE A 219 1.02 7.67 -12.64
C PHE A 219 1.98 8.85 -12.91
N GLY A 220 3.28 8.67 -12.62
CA GLY A 220 4.29 9.70 -12.82
C GLY A 220 4.07 10.94 -11.96
N LYS A 221 3.55 10.77 -10.73
CA LYS A 221 3.24 11.87 -9.83
C LYS A 221 4.33 12.05 -8.78
N PRO A 222 4.66 13.30 -8.38
CA PRO A 222 5.42 13.56 -7.17
C PRO A 222 4.68 13.02 -5.94
N ILE A 223 5.42 12.40 -5.04
CA ILE A 223 4.90 11.86 -3.78
C ILE A 223 5.69 12.47 -2.63
N ILE A 224 4.99 13.01 -1.63
CA ILE A 224 5.57 13.44 -0.36
C ILE A 224 5.20 12.41 0.69
N ASN A 225 6.19 11.61 1.09
CA ASN A 225 6.05 10.59 2.14
C ASN A 225 6.48 11.19 3.47
N ILE A 226 5.52 11.38 4.38
CA ILE A 226 5.73 12.05 5.66
C ILE A 226 6.01 11.01 6.74
N GLY A 227 7.14 11.17 7.41
CA GLY A 227 7.51 10.38 8.58
C GLY A 227 7.91 8.93 8.30
N ASP A 228 7.95 8.12 9.36
CA ASP A 228 8.63 6.83 9.37
C ASP A 228 7.72 5.62 9.07
N ARG A 229 6.41 5.83 8.86
CA ARG A 229 5.48 4.71 8.64
C ARG A 229 5.88 3.80 7.49
N GLN A 230 6.44 4.36 6.42
CA GLN A 230 6.89 3.61 5.24
C GLN A 230 8.41 3.40 5.21
N LYS A 231 9.11 3.69 6.30
CA LYS A 231 10.56 3.54 6.39
C LYS A 231 11.00 2.11 6.08
N GLY A 232 12.09 2.00 5.33
CA GLY A 232 12.61 0.72 4.85
C GLY A 232 11.99 0.24 3.53
N ARG A 233 10.88 0.81 3.07
CA ARG A 233 10.31 0.46 1.75
C ARG A 233 11.15 0.99 0.60
N ILE A 234 11.20 0.22 -0.47
CA ILE A 234 11.79 0.65 -1.74
C ILE A 234 10.93 1.76 -2.32
N CYS A 235 11.55 2.91 -2.59
CA CYS A 235 10.88 4.06 -3.18
C CYS A 235 11.32 4.27 -4.63
N ALA A 236 10.39 4.73 -5.47
CA ALA A 236 10.71 5.27 -6.78
C ALA A 236 11.35 6.67 -6.65
N ASP A 237 11.99 7.15 -7.71
CA ASP A 237 12.60 8.49 -7.76
C ASP A 237 11.61 9.64 -7.67
N SER A 238 10.31 9.36 -7.78
CA SER A 238 9.20 10.32 -7.60
C SER A 238 8.83 10.56 -6.14
N VAL A 239 9.47 9.86 -5.17
CA VAL A 239 9.15 9.96 -3.74
C VAL A 239 10.14 10.86 -3.04
N ILE A 240 9.63 11.89 -2.34
CA ILE A 240 10.34 12.73 -1.38
C ILE A 240 9.98 12.23 0.02
N ASN A 241 10.95 11.78 0.79
CA ASN A 241 10.76 11.47 2.21
C ASN A 241 11.07 12.71 3.04
N CYS A 242 10.18 13.08 3.96
CA CYS A 242 10.38 14.18 4.90
C CYS A 242 9.93 13.79 6.31
N GLY A 243 10.37 14.56 7.30
CA GLY A 243 9.89 14.44 8.67
C GLY A 243 8.49 15.04 8.87
N TYR A 244 8.13 15.27 10.15
CA TYR A 244 6.79 15.71 10.54
C TYR A 244 6.68 17.21 10.78
N THR A 245 7.80 17.94 10.77
CA THR A 245 7.78 19.37 11.06
C THR A 245 7.20 20.17 9.89
N GLN A 246 6.53 21.27 10.19
CA GLN A 246 6.01 22.17 9.16
C GLN A 246 7.07 22.59 8.14
N GLN A 247 8.30 22.82 8.62
CA GLN A 247 9.42 23.23 7.76
C GLN A 247 9.80 22.14 6.77
N GLU A 248 9.92 20.89 7.23
CA GLU A 248 10.28 19.76 6.37
C GLU A 248 9.18 19.45 5.34
N ILE A 249 7.90 19.50 5.77
CA ILE A 249 6.76 19.28 4.88
C ILE A 249 6.68 20.40 3.84
N GLN A 250 6.87 21.67 4.25
CA GLN A 250 6.86 22.81 3.34
C GLN A 250 7.98 22.71 2.31
N GLN A 251 9.19 22.37 2.72
CA GLN A 251 10.33 22.19 1.81
C GLN A 251 10.08 21.04 0.82
N ALA A 252 9.49 19.94 1.28
CA ALA A 252 9.10 18.82 0.41
C ALA A 252 8.04 19.25 -0.62
N MET A 253 7.06 20.08 -0.21
CA MET A 253 6.06 20.63 -1.13
C MET A 253 6.68 21.55 -2.17
N GLU A 254 7.54 22.47 -1.76
CA GLU A 254 8.24 23.36 -2.67
C GLU A 254 9.06 22.58 -3.70
N THR A 255 9.77 21.54 -3.27
CA THR A 255 10.51 20.64 -4.16
C THR A 255 9.59 19.89 -5.12
N ALA A 256 8.50 19.30 -4.61
CA ALA A 256 7.56 18.52 -5.41
C ALA A 256 6.84 19.34 -6.50
N LEU A 257 6.68 20.65 -6.27
CA LEU A 257 6.03 21.59 -7.19
C LEU A 257 6.99 22.16 -8.26
N THR A 258 8.29 21.85 -8.20
CA THR A 258 9.23 22.31 -9.24
C THR A 258 9.02 21.51 -10.54
N GLU A 259 9.17 22.18 -11.67
CA GLU A 259 9.10 21.54 -12.99
C GLU A 259 10.14 20.41 -13.14
N GLU A 260 11.33 20.59 -12.56
CA GLU A 260 12.39 19.59 -12.55
C GLU A 260 11.94 18.30 -11.86
N PHE A 261 11.34 18.42 -10.67
CA PHE A 261 10.90 17.24 -9.92
C PHE A 261 9.65 16.59 -10.54
N GLU A 262 8.70 17.39 -11.06
CA GLU A 262 7.57 16.88 -11.82
C GLU A 262 8.02 16.08 -13.06
N ASN A 263 9.04 16.55 -13.77
CA ASN A 263 9.63 15.85 -14.91
C ASN A 263 10.35 14.57 -14.46
N LYS A 264 11.08 14.61 -13.34
CA LYS A 264 11.71 13.42 -12.75
C LYS A 264 10.65 12.38 -12.37
N ALA A 265 9.56 12.79 -11.72
CA ALA A 265 8.46 11.92 -11.32
C ALA A 265 7.76 11.29 -12.55
N ARG A 266 7.54 12.09 -13.60
CA ARG A 266 6.89 11.63 -14.84
C ARG A 266 7.68 10.55 -15.56
N ASN A 267 9.00 10.59 -15.46
CA ASN A 267 9.92 9.66 -16.12
C ASN A 267 10.45 8.55 -15.18
N CYS A 268 9.99 8.49 -13.95
CA CYS A 268 10.48 7.49 -13.00
C CYS A 268 9.99 6.08 -13.35
N ARG A 269 10.80 5.08 -13.01
CA ARG A 269 10.41 3.67 -13.09
C ARG A 269 9.82 3.23 -11.75
N ASN A 270 8.64 2.62 -11.78
CA ASN A 270 8.08 2.02 -10.59
C ASN A 270 8.78 0.70 -10.25
N PRO A 271 9.47 0.57 -9.09
CA PRO A 271 10.20 -0.65 -8.73
C PRO A 271 9.29 -1.88 -8.49
N TYR A 272 8.00 -1.65 -8.28
CA TYR A 272 6.99 -2.69 -8.04
C TYR A 272 6.34 -3.21 -9.33
N GLU A 273 6.70 -2.63 -10.46
CA GLU A 273 6.11 -2.99 -11.74
C GLU A 273 6.75 -4.25 -12.31
N LYS A 274 5.91 -5.22 -12.66
CA LYS A 274 6.26 -6.40 -13.43
C LYS A 274 5.08 -6.83 -14.29
N GLU A 275 5.37 -7.44 -15.41
CA GLU A 275 4.33 -7.90 -16.34
C GLU A 275 3.74 -9.26 -15.88
N ASN A 276 2.45 -9.44 -16.17
CA ASN A 276 1.74 -10.71 -15.96
C ASN A 276 1.77 -11.21 -14.50
N THR A 277 1.78 -10.32 -13.53
CA THR A 277 1.86 -10.64 -12.08
C THR A 277 0.82 -11.70 -11.69
N ALA A 278 -0.46 -11.46 -11.98
CA ALA A 278 -1.54 -12.38 -11.63
C ALA A 278 -1.43 -13.72 -12.36
N ALA A 279 -1.10 -13.70 -13.66
CA ALA A 279 -0.93 -14.91 -14.46
C ALA A 279 0.24 -15.76 -13.95
N ASN A 280 1.36 -15.13 -13.59
CA ASN A 280 2.53 -15.81 -13.04
C ASN A 280 2.20 -16.46 -11.69
N ILE A 281 1.50 -15.77 -10.78
CA ILE A 281 1.05 -16.34 -9.49
C ILE A 281 0.17 -17.56 -9.73
N ILE A 282 -0.84 -17.45 -10.59
CA ILE A 282 -1.78 -18.53 -10.88
C ILE A 282 -1.05 -19.73 -11.52
N SER A 283 -0.11 -19.47 -12.44
CA SER A 283 0.68 -20.51 -13.09
C SER A 283 1.49 -21.32 -12.08
N VAL A 284 2.20 -20.64 -11.17
CA VAL A 284 2.97 -21.31 -10.11
C VAL A 284 2.06 -22.11 -9.18
N ILE A 285 0.96 -21.52 -8.71
CA ILE A 285 0.02 -22.21 -7.81
C ILE A 285 -0.54 -23.48 -8.48
N LYS A 286 -0.94 -23.38 -9.75
CA LYS A 286 -1.43 -24.54 -10.52
C LYS A 286 -0.37 -25.60 -10.67
N ASP A 287 0.87 -25.24 -10.98
CA ASP A 287 1.98 -26.18 -11.12
C ASP A 287 2.21 -26.97 -9.81
N TYR A 288 2.20 -26.27 -8.67
CA TYR A 288 2.37 -26.94 -7.37
C TYR A 288 1.19 -27.84 -6.99
N LEU A 289 -0.05 -27.44 -7.30
CA LEU A 289 -1.25 -28.22 -6.97
C LEU A 289 -1.45 -29.41 -7.90
N LEU A 290 -1.27 -29.23 -9.22
CA LEU A 290 -1.56 -30.26 -10.22
C LEU A 290 -0.47 -31.34 -10.28
N ASN A 291 0.77 -30.98 -9.95
CA ASN A 291 1.92 -31.90 -9.98
C ASN A 291 2.32 -32.41 -8.59
N ASP A 292 1.44 -32.30 -7.59
CA ASP A 292 1.62 -32.80 -6.22
C ASP A 292 2.99 -32.38 -5.59
N LYS A 293 3.43 -31.13 -5.86
CA LYS A 293 4.73 -30.62 -5.40
C LYS A 293 4.72 -30.13 -3.95
N ILE A 294 3.57 -30.17 -3.25
CA ILE A 294 3.42 -29.61 -1.92
C ILE A 294 3.84 -30.65 -0.87
N ASN A 295 4.93 -30.34 -0.17
CA ASN A 295 5.36 -31.10 1.01
C ASN A 295 5.47 -30.15 2.21
N LEU A 296 4.54 -30.23 3.14
CA LEU A 296 4.49 -29.35 4.32
C LEU A 296 5.65 -29.53 5.30
N LYS A 297 6.50 -30.54 5.12
CA LYS A 297 7.74 -30.70 5.88
C LYS A 297 8.81 -29.74 5.34
N LYS A 298 8.69 -28.45 5.68
CA LYS A 298 9.65 -27.43 5.31
C LYS A 298 10.98 -27.63 6.05
N ARG A 299 12.09 -27.51 5.31
CA ARG A 299 13.42 -27.33 5.90
C ARG A 299 13.72 -25.83 5.95
N PHE A 300 14.43 -25.41 6.98
CA PHE A 300 15.06 -24.07 7.01
C PHE A 300 16.14 -24.04 5.93
N TYR A 301 16.19 -22.96 5.17
CA TYR A 301 17.22 -22.73 4.16
C TYR A 301 18.32 -21.86 4.78
N ASP A 302 19.50 -22.43 4.96
CA ASP A 302 20.67 -21.71 5.44
C ASP A 302 21.37 -21.02 4.27
N LEU A 303 21.75 -19.77 4.46
CA LEU A 303 22.59 -19.03 3.51
C LEU A 303 24.05 -19.50 3.74
N GLU A 304 24.77 -19.78 2.65
CA GLU A 304 26.19 -20.08 2.69
C GLU A 304 27.04 -18.82 2.92
#